data_c690952fc5f021661aaf0a4310846994
#
_entry.id   c690952fc5f021661aaf0a4310846994
#
_cell.length_a   1.000
_cell.length_b   1.000
_cell.length_c   1.000
_cell.angle_alpha   90.00
_cell.angle_beta   90.00
_cell.angle_gamma   90.00
#
_symmetry.space_group_name_H-M   'P 1'
#
loop_
_entity.id
_entity.type
_entity.pdbx_description
1 polymer ?
#
loop_
_entity_poly.entity_id
_entity_poly.type
_entity_poly.pdbx_seq_one_letter_code
_entity_poly.pdbx_strand_id
1 'polypeptide(L)'
;MKVKPEGLRGAANICSRGGRHPLTAMFGADETSFGGGYAVYCLFENKEKHDIDILKAEFDAGSDLHYPALTPVLPAAAWYERELHDMFGFIPDDHPDLRPLVLHETYPEDFHPLRKCVDIDADVRGERKYEMAVSHGEGLFEVPVGPIHAGIIEPGHFRFSQAGEAILQLDAKLFFTHRGIEKAVEGKTPEEALLIVERICGACSVANTLSYCQALEKLSGQNVPRR
;
A
#
# COMPACT_ATOMS: atom_id res chain seq x y z
N MET A 1 -17.78 8.91 2.25
CA MET A 1 -18.31 9.38 0.94
C MET A 1 -18.05 8.32 -0.12
N LYS A 2 -19.02 8.01 -0.99
CA LYS A 2 -18.84 7.09 -2.13
C LYS A 2 -18.78 7.88 -3.42
N VAL A 3 -17.89 7.50 -4.32
CA VAL A 3 -17.72 8.12 -5.65
C VAL A 3 -17.49 7.04 -6.73
N LYS A 4 -17.68 7.42 -7.98
CA LYS A 4 -17.22 6.63 -9.12
C LYS A 4 -15.70 6.80 -9.31
N PRO A 5 -15.01 5.86 -9.98
CA PRO A 5 -13.57 5.92 -10.19
C PRO A 5 -13.09 7.26 -10.79
N GLU A 6 -13.80 7.77 -11.79
CA GLU A 6 -13.44 9.01 -12.49
C GLU A 6 -13.47 10.25 -11.58
N GLY A 7 -14.27 10.21 -10.51
CA GLY A 7 -14.39 11.28 -9.53
C GLY A 7 -13.39 11.22 -8.38
N LEU A 8 -12.60 10.14 -8.28
CA LEU A 8 -11.76 9.88 -7.11
C LEU A 8 -10.73 10.99 -6.84
N ARG A 9 -9.99 11.43 -7.88
CA ARG A 9 -8.98 12.51 -7.76
C ARG A 9 -9.59 13.80 -7.26
N GLY A 10 -10.74 14.21 -7.84
CA GLY A 10 -11.45 15.43 -7.43
C GLY A 10 -11.95 15.36 -5.99
N ALA A 11 -12.54 14.24 -5.61
CA ALA A 11 -13.04 14.01 -4.26
C ALA A 11 -11.92 13.96 -3.22
N ALA A 12 -10.80 13.31 -3.53
CA ALA A 12 -9.62 13.26 -2.66
C ALA A 12 -9.03 14.65 -2.41
N ASN A 13 -8.95 15.49 -3.46
CA ASN A 13 -8.50 16.88 -3.32
C ASN A 13 -9.42 17.70 -2.40
N ILE A 14 -10.74 17.49 -2.48
CA ILE A 14 -11.70 18.13 -1.57
C ILE A 14 -11.52 17.62 -0.13
N CYS A 15 -11.39 16.30 0.06
CA CYS A 15 -11.19 15.69 1.39
C CYS A 15 -9.90 16.16 2.04
N SER A 16 -8.80 16.28 1.28
CA SER A 16 -7.52 16.76 1.78
C SER A 16 -7.53 18.23 2.23
N ARG A 17 -8.50 19.01 1.79
CA ARG A 17 -8.64 20.45 2.09
C ARG A 17 -7.33 21.23 1.88
N GLY A 18 -6.66 20.97 0.78
CA GLY A 18 -5.37 21.59 0.47
C GLY A 18 -4.26 21.15 1.42
N GLY A 19 -4.27 19.88 1.84
CA GLY A 19 -3.25 19.29 2.72
C GLY A 19 -3.49 19.49 4.22
N ARG A 20 -4.55 20.18 4.63
CA ARG A 20 -4.89 20.32 6.07
C ARG A 20 -5.38 19.01 6.68
N HIS A 21 -6.02 18.16 5.88
CA HIS A 21 -6.45 16.81 6.24
C HIS A 21 -5.54 15.81 5.50
N PRO A 22 -4.49 15.31 6.13
CA PRO A 22 -3.56 14.41 5.48
C PRO A 22 -4.22 13.07 5.12
N LEU A 23 -3.80 12.50 4.01
CA LEU A 23 -4.09 11.10 3.67
C LEU A 23 -3.31 10.22 4.66
N THR A 24 -4.03 9.47 5.50
CA THR A 24 -3.43 8.61 6.54
C THR A 24 -3.30 7.16 6.08
N ALA A 25 -4.19 6.72 5.18
CA ALA A 25 -4.12 5.40 4.56
C ALA A 25 -4.86 5.41 3.23
N MET A 26 -4.41 4.55 2.32
CA MET A 26 -5.11 4.21 1.09
C MET A 26 -4.90 2.72 0.83
N PHE A 27 -5.98 1.99 0.53
CA PHE A 27 -5.90 0.56 0.29
C PHE A 27 -7.01 0.09 -0.66
N GLY A 28 -6.78 -1.05 -1.29
CA GLY A 28 -7.76 -1.74 -2.14
C GLY A 28 -8.54 -2.80 -1.39
N ALA A 29 -9.68 -3.15 -1.93
CA ALA A 29 -10.45 -4.31 -1.50
C ALA A 29 -11.05 -5.03 -2.70
N ASP A 30 -10.99 -6.36 -2.67
CA ASP A 30 -11.77 -7.22 -3.53
C ASP A 30 -13.03 -7.63 -2.76
N GLU A 31 -14.18 -7.02 -3.12
CA GLU A 31 -15.47 -7.23 -2.49
C GLU A 31 -16.34 -8.24 -3.25
N THR A 32 -15.77 -8.97 -4.22
CA THR A 32 -16.51 -9.91 -5.08
C THR A 32 -17.20 -11.01 -4.28
N SER A 33 -16.60 -11.47 -3.18
CA SER A 33 -17.20 -12.46 -2.27
C SER A 33 -18.49 -12.00 -1.59
N PHE A 34 -18.73 -10.68 -1.56
CA PHE A 34 -19.91 -10.07 -0.95
C PHE A 34 -20.90 -9.55 -1.99
N GLY A 35 -20.74 -9.94 -3.27
CA GLY A 35 -21.59 -9.49 -4.37
C GLY A 35 -21.26 -8.08 -4.88
N GLY A 36 -20.11 -7.52 -4.46
CA GLY A 36 -19.55 -6.28 -4.99
C GLY A 36 -18.56 -6.52 -6.13
N GLY A 37 -17.75 -5.51 -6.41
CA GLY A 37 -16.60 -5.59 -7.31
C GLY A 37 -15.31 -5.29 -6.56
N TYR A 38 -14.54 -4.35 -7.10
CA TYR A 38 -13.34 -3.85 -6.42
C TYR A 38 -13.60 -2.47 -5.83
N ALA A 39 -12.84 -2.10 -4.82
CA ALA A 39 -12.93 -0.78 -4.22
C ALA A 39 -11.56 -0.22 -3.84
N VAL A 40 -11.44 1.11 -3.93
CA VAL A 40 -10.30 1.87 -3.37
C VAL A 40 -10.83 2.72 -2.24
N TYR A 41 -10.18 2.61 -1.09
CA TYR A 41 -10.47 3.39 0.11
C TYR A 41 -9.36 4.39 0.36
N CYS A 42 -9.73 5.64 0.61
CA CYS A 42 -8.81 6.68 1.06
C CYS A 42 -9.31 7.23 2.40
N LEU A 43 -8.43 7.27 3.39
CA LEU A 43 -8.72 7.73 4.74
C LEU A 43 -7.98 9.05 4.99
N PHE A 44 -8.74 10.09 5.34
CA PHE A 44 -8.20 11.41 5.63
C PHE A 44 -8.42 11.74 7.11
N GLU A 45 -7.36 12.15 7.80
CA GLU A 45 -7.47 12.62 9.19
C GLU A 45 -8.19 13.96 9.24
N ASN A 46 -9.35 13.98 9.86
CA ASN A 46 -10.09 15.21 10.09
C ASN A 46 -9.73 15.78 11.47
N LYS A 47 -8.70 16.64 11.50
CA LYS A 47 -8.19 17.24 12.74
C LYS A 47 -9.21 18.14 13.46
N GLU A 48 -10.17 18.72 12.73
CA GLU A 48 -11.19 19.59 13.31
C GLU A 48 -12.23 18.80 14.10
N LYS A 49 -12.57 17.59 13.63
CA LYS A 49 -13.55 16.71 14.24
C LYS A 49 -12.94 15.60 15.12
N HIS A 50 -11.62 15.44 15.09
CA HIS A 50 -10.91 14.30 15.69
C HIS A 50 -11.47 12.96 15.18
N ASP A 51 -11.69 12.86 13.88
CA ASP A 51 -12.31 11.71 13.20
C ASP A 51 -11.57 11.40 11.89
N ILE A 52 -11.99 10.35 11.19
CA ILE A 52 -11.47 9.93 9.89
C ILE A 52 -12.58 10.11 8.84
N ASP A 53 -12.30 10.94 7.85
CA ASP A 53 -13.14 11.03 6.67
C ASP A 53 -12.77 9.89 5.69
N ILE A 54 -13.74 9.03 5.36
CA ILE A 54 -13.53 7.88 4.46
C ILE A 54 -14.12 8.21 3.10
N LEU A 55 -13.27 8.11 2.07
CA LEU A 55 -13.63 8.19 0.66
C LEU A 55 -13.50 6.80 0.05
N LYS A 56 -14.55 6.31 -0.62
CA LYS A 56 -14.58 5.01 -1.30
C LYS A 56 -14.88 5.21 -2.78
N ALA A 57 -14.04 4.68 -3.66
CA ALA A 57 -14.35 4.50 -5.08
C ALA A 57 -14.72 3.04 -5.33
N GLU A 58 -15.85 2.80 -6.00
CA GLU A 58 -16.37 1.46 -6.28
C GLU A 58 -16.23 1.17 -7.78
N PHE A 59 -15.74 -0.03 -8.11
CA PHE A 59 -15.54 -0.54 -9.46
C PHE A 59 -16.40 -1.79 -9.64
N ASP A 60 -17.09 -1.90 -10.77
CA ASP A 60 -17.91 -3.06 -11.07
C ASP A 60 -17.04 -4.31 -11.27
N ALA A 61 -17.56 -5.48 -10.91
CA ALA A 61 -16.90 -6.75 -11.18
C ALA A 61 -16.70 -6.94 -12.68
N GLY A 62 -15.45 -7.17 -13.11
CA GLY A 62 -15.09 -7.34 -14.52
C GLY A 62 -14.89 -6.04 -15.30
N SER A 63 -14.99 -4.86 -14.66
CA SER A 63 -14.59 -3.60 -15.27
C SER A 63 -13.07 -3.44 -15.29
N ASP A 64 -12.60 -2.60 -16.20
CA ASP A 64 -11.22 -2.10 -16.15
C ASP A 64 -11.03 -1.30 -14.87
N LEU A 65 -9.92 -1.55 -14.15
CA LEU A 65 -9.64 -0.95 -12.84
C LEU A 65 -8.89 0.39 -12.98
N HIS A 66 -9.24 1.18 -14.00
CA HIS A 66 -8.66 2.48 -14.27
C HIS A 66 -9.29 3.59 -13.41
N TYR A 67 -8.46 4.50 -12.92
CA TYR A 67 -8.90 5.72 -12.25
C TYR A 67 -7.84 6.83 -12.39
N PRO A 68 -8.21 8.10 -12.38
CA PRO A 68 -7.26 9.21 -12.39
C PRO A 68 -6.36 9.17 -11.15
N ALA A 69 -5.04 9.02 -11.30
CA ALA A 69 -4.11 8.94 -10.18
C ALA A 69 -4.23 10.14 -9.23
N LEU A 70 -4.10 9.88 -7.93
CA LEU A 70 -4.11 10.91 -6.90
C LEU A 70 -2.74 11.59 -6.77
N THR A 71 -1.67 10.87 -7.06
CA THR A 71 -0.28 11.33 -6.88
C THR A 71 0.01 12.73 -7.44
N PRO A 72 -0.48 13.14 -8.63
CA PRO A 72 -0.21 14.48 -9.15
C PRO A 72 -0.76 15.63 -8.29
N VAL A 73 -1.82 15.37 -7.51
CA VAL A 73 -2.44 16.37 -6.61
C VAL A 73 -2.18 16.08 -5.13
N LEU A 74 -1.81 14.85 -4.81
CA LEU A 74 -1.60 14.36 -3.46
C LEU A 74 -0.38 13.42 -3.43
N PRO A 75 0.86 13.92 -3.40
CA PRO A 75 2.08 13.11 -3.50
C PRO A 75 2.18 11.97 -2.47
N ALA A 76 1.52 12.10 -1.31
CA ALA A 76 1.45 11.04 -0.30
C ALA A 76 0.77 9.75 -0.80
N ALA A 77 0.00 9.81 -1.90
CA ALA A 77 -0.67 8.65 -2.48
C ALA A 77 0.29 7.77 -3.31
N ALA A 78 1.47 8.26 -3.69
CA ALA A 78 2.32 7.62 -4.70
C ALA A 78 2.63 6.14 -4.42
N TRP A 79 2.98 5.78 -3.21
CA TRP A 79 3.29 4.40 -2.86
C TRP A 79 2.04 3.54 -2.68
N TYR A 80 0.97 4.11 -2.14
CA TYR A 80 -0.30 3.41 -2.06
C TYR A 80 -0.86 3.05 -3.44
N GLU A 81 -0.75 3.95 -4.42
CA GLU A 81 -1.19 3.68 -5.79
C GLU A 81 -0.37 2.59 -6.47
N ARG A 82 0.94 2.55 -6.23
CA ARG A 82 1.82 1.47 -6.69
C ARG A 82 1.50 0.14 -6.01
N GLU A 83 1.21 0.15 -4.70
CA GLU A 83 0.76 -1.04 -3.97
C GLU A 83 -0.58 -1.56 -4.52
N LEU A 84 -1.56 -0.68 -4.75
CA LEU A 84 -2.83 -1.02 -5.38
C LEU A 84 -2.65 -1.65 -6.76
N HIS A 85 -1.71 -1.12 -7.53
CA HIS A 85 -1.36 -1.67 -8.85
C HIS A 85 -0.78 -3.07 -8.73
N ASP A 86 0.21 -3.28 -7.87
CA ASP A 86 0.83 -4.58 -7.66
C ASP A 86 -0.16 -5.62 -7.12
N MET A 87 -0.89 -5.27 -6.06
CA MET A 87 -1.65 -6.23 -5.27
C MET A 87 -3.02 -6.57 -5.85
N PHE A 88 -3.64 -5.64 -6.60
CA PHE A 88 -4.98 -5.80 -7.16
C PHE A 88 -5.07 -5.58 -8.67
N GLY A 89 -4.06 -4.96 -9.29
CA GLY A 89 -4.07 -4.59 -10.71
C GLY A 89 -4.88 -3.33 -11.01
N PHE A 90 -5.03 -2.41 -10.06
CA PHE A 90 -5.56 -1.09 -10.34
C PHE A 90 -4.60 -0.29 -11.22
N ILE A 91 -5.12 0.54 -12.09
CA ILE A 91 -4.34 1.36 -13.01
C ILE A 91 -4.61 2.84 -12.72
N PRO A 92 -3.72 3.49 -11.96
CA PRO A 92 -3.79 4.93 -11.71
C PRO A 92 -3.30 5.70 -12.94
N ASP A 93 -4.22 6.24 -13.73
CA ASP A 93 -3.90 6.99 -14.95
C ASP A 93 -3.11 8.27 -14.62
N ASP A 94 -2.07 8.55 -15.40
CA ASP A 94 -1.13 9.67 -15.20
C ASP A 94 -0.28 9.56 -13.92
N HIS A 95 -0.10 8.36 -13.36
CA HIS A 95 0.84 8.19 -12.26
C HIS A 95 2.29 8.44 -12.73
N PRO A 96 3.08 9.28 -12.06
CA PRO A 96 4.41 9.67 -12.53
C PRO A 96 5.46 8.56 -12.51
N ASP A 97 5.30 7.56 -11.64
CA ASP A 97 6.20 6.42 -11.48
C ASP A 97 5.41 5.19 -11.03
N LEU A 98 5.01 4.34 -11.97
CA LEU A 98 4.25 3.12 -11.71
C LEU A 98 5.13 1.85 -11.68
N ARG A 99 6.42 2.01 -11.40
CA ARG A 99 7.31 0.85 -11.19
C ARG A 99 6.81 -0.03 -10.05
N PRO A 100 7.02 -1.36 -10.11
CA PRO A 100 6.66 -2.27 -9.03
C PRO A 100 7.19 -1.80 -7.68
N LEU A 101 6.40 -1.98 -6.62
CA LEU A 101 6.77 -1.57 -5.26
C LEU A 101 6.89 -2.78 -4.32
N VAL A 102 5.83 -3.60 -4.24
CA VAL A 102 5.73 -4.74 -3.33
C VAL A 102 6.19 -6.02 -4.01
N LEU A 103 5.75 -6.25 -5.24
CA LEU A 103 6.12 -7.42 -6.03
C LEU A 103 7.44 -7.15 -6.77
N HIS A 104 8.45 -7.96 -6.46
CA HIS A 104 9.76 -7.88 -7.07
C HIS A 104 9.80 -8.58 -8.45
N GLU A 105 10.97 -8.57 -9.10
CA GLU A 105 11.18 -9.05 -10.47
C GLU A 105 10.80 -10.51 -10.71
N THR A 106 10.73 -11.31 -9.66
CA THR A 106 10.41 -12.75 -9.72
C THR A 106 8.92 -13.05 -9.92
N TYR A 107 8.08 -12.04 -9.93
CA TYR A 107 6.64 -12.18 -10.14
C TYR A 107 6.22 -11.79 -11.56
N PRO A 108 5.22 -12.47 -12.19
CA PRO A 108 4.66 -12.05 -13.47
C PRO A 108 3.94 -10.68 -13.36
N GLU A 109 3.84 -9.97 -14.48
CA GLU A 109 3.20 -8.64 -14.51
C GLU A 109 1.69 -8.71 -14.22
N ASP A 110 1.02 -9.79 -14.59
CA ASP A 110 -0.41 -10.02 -14.42
C ASP A 110 -0.78 -10.71 -13.10
N PHE A 111 0.18 -10.90 -12.20
CA PHE A 111 -0.06 -11.51 -10.90
C PHE A 111 -0.46 -10.46 -9.86
N HIS A 112 -1.66 -10.64 -9.28
CA HIS A 112 -2.23 -9.73 -8.29
C HIS A 112 -2.71 -10.52 -7.06
N PRO A 113 -1.84 -10.71 -6.05
CA PRO A 113 -2.03 -11.71 -4.98
C PRO A 113 -3.23 -11.43 -4.06
N LEU A 114 -3.70 -10.19 -3.92
CA LEU A 114 -4.84 -9.89 -3.06
C LEU A 114 -6.21 -10.04 -3.74
N ARG A 115 -6.24 -10.42 -5.01
CA ARG A 115 -7.51 -10.83 -5.64
C ARG A 115 -8.00 -12.14 -5.02
N LYS A 116 -9.30 -12.26 -4.79
CA LYS A 116 -9.92 -13.45 -4.17
C LYS A 116 -9.75 -14.73 -4.98
N CYS A 117 -9.58 -14.61 -6.30
CA CYS A 117 -9.33 -15.75 -7.17
C CYS A 117 -7.91 -16.34 -7.07
N VAL A 118 -6.99 -15.67 -6.39
CA VAL A 118 -5.59 -16.13 -6.23
C VAL A 118 -5.46 -16.95 -4.97
N ASP A 119 -4.91 -18.16 -5.09
CA ASP A 119 -4.59 -19.03 -3.95
C ASP A 119 -3.31 -18.57 -3.25
N ILE A 120 -3.27 -18.66 -1.92
CA ILE A 120 -2.09 -18.33 -1.10
C ILE A 120 -0.91 -19.30 -1.41
N ASP A 121 -1.21 -20.54 -1.77
CA ASP A 121 -0.23 -21.58 -2.06
C ASP A 121 0.16 -21.64 -3.56
N ALA A 122 -0.25 -20.65 -4.37
CA ALA A 122 0.09 -20.62 -5.78
C ALA A 122 1.61 -20.57 -6.00
N ASP A 123 2.18 -21.57 -6.72
CA ASP A 123 3.58 -21.51 -7.17
C ASP A 123 3.69 -20.55 -8.35
N VAL A 124 4.05 -19.32 -8.04
CA VAL A 124 4.11 -18.20 -8.98
C VAL A 124 5.55 -17.92 -9.31
N ARG A 125 5.89 -18.06 -10.61
CA ARG A 125 7.21 -17.71 -11.14
C ARG A 125 7.03 -16.91 -12.41
N GLY A 126 7.78 -15.83 -12.53
CA GLY A 126 7.75 -14.98 -13.69
C GLY A 126 8.90 -14.00 -13.69
N GLU A 127 8.88 -13.12 -14.65
CA GLU A 127 9.80 -12.00 -14.73
C GLU A 127 9.00 -10.72 -14.88
N ARG A 128 9.33 -9.74 -14.04
CA ARG A 128 8.78 -8.38 -14.11
C ARG A 128 9.94 -7.41 -14.28
N LYS A 129 9.79 -6.48 -15.18
CA LYS A 129 10.84 -5.49 -15.39
C LYS A 129 10.88 -4.50 -14.22
N TYR A 130 12.05 -4.35 -13.62
CA TYR A 130 12.31 -3.34 -12.59
C TYR A 130 13.59 -2.59 -12.93
N GLU A 131 13.47 -1.31 -13.23
CA GLU A 131 14.61 -0.44 -13.51
C GLU A 131 14.78 0.57 -12.38
N MET A 132 15.93 0.51 -11.72
CA MET A 132 16.29 1.57 -10.79
C MET A 132 16.67 2.84 -11.56
N ALA A 133 16.27 3.99 -11.03
CA ALA A 133 16.65 5.26 -11.61
C ALA A 133 18.18 5.44 -11.50
N VAL A 134 18.80 5.85 -12.58
CA VAL A 134 20.25 6.10 -12.67
C VAL A 134 20.48 7.55 -13.08
N SER A 135 21.27 8.24 -12.30
CA SER A 135 21.74 9.59 -12.68
C SER A 135 22.96 9.47 -13.60
N HIS A 136 22.97 10.26 -14.66
CA HIS A 136 24.07 10.29 -15.62
C HIS A 136 24.80 11.63 -15.56
N GLY A 137 26.14 11.59 -15.57
CA GLY A 137 26.99 12.79 -15.58
C GLY A 137 28.44 12.47 -15.30
N GLU A 138 29.33 13.37 -15.68
CA GLU A 138 30.76 13.27 -15.38
C GLU A 138 31.00 13.48 -13.87
N GLY A 139 31.80 12.62 -13.26
CA GLY A 139 32.09 12.67 -11.82
C GLY A 139 30.98 12.13 -10.92
N LEU A 140 29.93 11.52 -11.48
CA LEU A 140 28.92 10.83 -10.70
C LEU A 140 29.33 9.39 -10.42
N PHE A 141 28.99 8.92 -9.22
CA PHE A 141 29.14 7.52 -8.85
C PHE A 141 27.93 7.04 -8.06
N GLU A 142 27.69 5.73 -8.07
CA GLU A 142 26.60 5.11 -7.36
C GLU A 142 27.10 4.33 -6.15
N VAL A 143 26.40 4.48 -5.02
CA VAL A 143 26.67 3.75 -3.79
C VAL A 143 25.46 2.89 -3.47
N PRO A 144 25.53 1.56 -3.72
CA PRO A 144 24.49 0.63 -3.31
C PRO A 144 24.62 0.28 -1.82
N VAL A 145 23.50 0.25 -1.11
CA VAL A 145 23.41 -0.17 0.30
C VAL A 145 22.28 -1.17 0.46
N GLY A 146 22.56 -2.30 1.11
CA GLY A 146 21.57 -3.37 1.30
C GLY A 146 21.34 -4.23 0.02
N PRO A 147 20.33 -5.12 0.02
CA PRO A 147 19.31 -5.34 1.07
C PRO A 147 19.85 -6.00 2.35
N ILE A 148 20.99 -6.68 2.27
CA ILE A 148 21.65 -7.29 3.44
C ILE A 148 22.59 -6.25 4.04
N HIS A 149 22.32 -5.84 5.27
CA HIS A 149 23.12 -4.85 6.02
C HIS A 149 23.12 -5.16 7.51
N ALA A 150 24.09 -4.62 8.24
CA ALA A 150 24.11 -4.69 9.69
C ALA A 150 23.15 -3.61 10.27
N GLY A 151 22.12 -4.04 10.99
CA GLY A 151 21.15 -3.11 11.58
C GLY A 151 19.88 -3.81 12.07
N ILE A 152 19.05 -3.07 12.77
CA ILE A 152 17.77 -3.55 13.32
C ILE A 152 16.57 -3.26 12.41
N ILE A 153 16.76 -2.54 11.32
CA ILE A 153 15.72 -2.28 10.33
C ILE A 153 15.55 -3.48 9.39
N GLU A 154 14.37 -3.64 8.84
CA GLU A 154 14.09 -4.67 7.84
C GLU A 154 14.91 -4.43 6.56
N PRO A 155 15.23 -5.49 5.79
CA PRO A 155 16.00 -5.37 4.56
C PRO A 155 15.40 -4.38 3.56
N GLY A 156 16.25 -3.50 3.03
CA GLY A 156 15.92 -2.57 1.97
C GLY A 156 17.17 -2.31 1.12
N HIS A 157 17.00 -2.17 -0.17
CA HIS A 157 18.08 -1.78 -1.07
C HIS A 157 17.96 -0.30 -1.41
N PHE A 158 19.02 0.45 -1.15
CA PHE A 158 19.11 1.86 -1.42
C PHE A 158 20.24 2.11 -2.41
N ARG A 159 19.98 2.88 -3.45
CA ARG A 159 20.98 3.31 -4.40
C ARG A 159 21.11 4.83 -4.34
N PHE A 160 22.26 5.29 -3.92
CA PHE A 160 22.57 6.70 -3.86
C PHE A 160 23.40 7.10 -5.10
N SER A 161 22.90 8.05 -5.88
CA SER A 161 23.72 8.69 -6.92
C SER A 161 24.34 9.96 -6.35
N GLN A 162 25.67 10.05 -6.38
CA GLN A 162 26.43 11.08 -5.67
C GLN A 162 27.41 11.82 -6.61
N ALA A 163 27.64 13.10 -6.30
CA ALA A 163 28.73 13.91 -6.83
C ALA A 163 29.59 14.39 -5.65
N GLY A 164 30.71 13.72 -5.42
CA GLY A 164 31.47 13.91 -4.17
C GLY A 164 30.64 13.49 -2.96
N GLU A 165 30.41 14.41 -2.02
CA GLU A 165 29.60 14.19 -0.82
C GLU A 165 28.09 14.48 -1.01
N ALA A 166 27.74 15.16 -2.11
CA ALA A 166 26.35 15.54 -2.37
C ALA A 166 25.54 14.37 -2.95
N ILE A 167 24.44 14.01 -2.29
CA ILE A 167 23.45 13.04 -2.80
C ILE A 167 22.55 13.78 -3.78
N LEU A 168 22.56 13.36 -5.04
CA LEU A 168 21.72 13.93 -6.09
C LEU A 168 20.42 13.17 -6.27
N GLN A 169 20.47 11.84 -6.07
CA GLN A 169 19.31 10.98 -6.19
C GLN A 169 19.38 9.81 -5.21
N LEU A 170 18.23 9.43 -4.70
CA LEU A 170 18.04 8.21 -3.93
C LEU A 170 16.95 7.39 -4.60
N ASP A 171 17.27 6.16 -4.96
CA ASP A 171 16.28 5.16 -5.34
C ASP A 171 16.23 4.05 -4.28
N ALA A 172 15.02 3.63 -3.91
CA ALA A 172 14.82 2.65 -2.85
C ALA A 172 13.95 1.50 -3.32
N LYS A 173 14.41 0.28 -3.05
CA LYS A 173 13.64 -0.94 -3.25
C LYS A 173 13.41 -1.59 -1.88
N LEU A 174 12.16 -1.71 -1.50
CA LEU A 174 11.73 -2.16 -0.19
C LEU A 174 10.95 -3.48 -0.29
N PHE A 175 10.21 -3.85 0.74
CA PHE A 175 9.30 -5.02 0.77
C PHE A 175 9.98 -6.39 0.62
N PHE A 176 11.26 -6.52 0.95
CA PHE A 176 11.99 -7.80 0.93
C PHE A 176 11.44 -8.81 1.94
N THR A 177 10.75 -8.34 2.98
CA THR A 177 10.16 -9.17 4.05
C THR A 177 8.64 -9.23 3.97
N HIS A 178 8.03 -8.86 2.85
CA HIS A 178 6.59 -8.98 2.66
C HIS A 178 6.15 -10.45 2.78
N ARG A 179 5.18 -10.75 3.64
CA ARG A 179 4.77 -12.11 4.02
C ARG A 179 3.34 -12.47 3.65
N GLY A 180 2.63 -11.60 2.92
CA GLY A 180 1.24 -11.83 2.53
C GLY A 180 0.28 -11.92 3.71
N ILE A 181 0.46 -11.08 4.73
CA ILE A 181 -0.35 -11.09 5.96
C ILE A 181 -1.84 -10.91 5.64
N GLU A 182 -2.17 -10.00 4.72
CA GLU A 182 -3.54 -9.72 4.30
C GLU A 182 -4.19 -10.98 3.70
N LYS A 183 -3.46 -11.70 2.85
CA LYS A 183 -3.93 -12.96 2.26
C LYS A 183 -4.05 -14.06 3.31
N ALA A 184 -3.11 -14.12 4.25
CA ALA A 184 -3.08 -15.15 5.30
C ALA A 184 -4.22 -15.03 6.31
N VAL A 185 -4.83 -13.84 6.49
CA VAL A 185 -5.97 -13.65 7.39
C VAL A 185 -7.33 -13.88 6.71
N GLU A 186 -7.37 -14.04 5.39
CA GLU A 186 -8.62 -14.30 4.68
C GLU A 186 -9.32 -15.58 5.21
N GLY A 187 -10.62 -15.48 5.48
CA GLY A 187 -11.43 -16.60 5.98
C GLY A 187 -11.17 -17.02 7.41
N LYS A 188 -10.30 -16.33 8.15
CA LYS A 188 -10.02 -16.62 9.56
C LYS A 188 -10.98 -15.90 10.49
N THR A 189 -11.21 -16.51 11.66
CA THR A 189 -11.92 -15.84 12.75
C THR A 189 -11.07 -14.70 13.32
N PRO A 190 -11.68 -13.73 14.02
CA PRO A 190 -10.94 -12.65 14.67
C PRO A 190 -9.84 -13.14 15.62
N GLU A 191 -10.10 -14.22 16.35
CA GLU A 191 -9.16 -14.81 17.29
C GLU A 191 -7.97 -15.46 16.58
N GLU A 192 -8.20 -16.17 15.47
CA GLU A 192 -7.14 -16.76 14.64
C GLU A 192 -6.31 -15.68 13.96
N ALA A 193 -6.96 -14.64 13.44
CA ALA A 193 -6.29 -13.52 12.78
C ALA A 193 -5.39 -12.72 13.73
N LEU A 194 -5.76 -12.63 15.02
CA LEU A 194 -4.97 -11.90 16.03
C LEU A 194 -3.53 -12.40 16.10
N LEU A 195 -3.30 -13.72 16.06
CA LEU A 195 -1.98 -14.34 16.11
C LEU A 195 -1.13 -14.03 14.87
N ILE A 196 -1.76 -13.74 13.75
CA ILE A 196 -1.10 -13.35 12.49
C ILE A 196 -0.79 -11.86 12.51
N VAL A 197 -1.77 -11.04 12.91
CA VAL A 197 -1.66 -9.58 12.96
C VAL A 197 -0.56 -9.12 13.93
N GLU A 198 -0.42 -9.76 15.09
CA GLU A 198 0.67 -9.41 16.02
C GLU A 198 2.06 -9.57 15.40
N ARG A 199 2.19 -10.39 14.33
CA ARG A 199 3.46 -10.70 13.66
C ARG A 199 3.70 -9.92 12.37
N ILE A 200 2.88 -8.89 12.09
CA ILE A 200 3.15 -7.95 10.99
C ILE A 200 4.57 -7.36 11.13
N CYS A 201 4.96 -7.04 12.36
CA CYS A 201 6.29 -6.57 12.68
C CYS A 201 6.67 -7.02 14.10
N GLY A 202 7.85 -7.64 14.24
CA GLY A 202 8.31 -8.15 15.53
C GLY A 202 8.53 -7.05 16.59
N ALA A 203 9.02 -5.89 16.20
CA ALA A 203 9.22 -4.74 17.09
C ALA A 203 7.90 -4.04 17.47
N CYS A 204 6.88 -4.14 16.60
CA CYS A 204 5.60 -3.44 16.74
C CYS A 204 4.45 -4.37 17.15
N SER A 205 4.70 -5.58 17.62
CA SER A 205 3.68 -6.59 17.89
C SER A 205 2.57 -6.10 18.82
N VAL A 206 2.93 -5.42 19.90
CA VAL A 206 1.96 -4.86 20.86
C VAL A 206 1.08 -3.78 20.21
N ALA A 207 1.66 -2.89 19.42
CA ALA A 207 0.91 -1.84 18.75
C ALA A 207 -0.06 -2.41 17.70
N ASN A 208 0.38 -3.37 16.90
CA ASN A 208 -0.47 -4.05 15.92
C ASN A 208 -1.63 -4.80 16.59
N THR A 209 -1.33 -5.57 17.64
CA THR A 209 -2.33 -6.28 18.44
C THR A 209 -3.36 -5.33 19.05
N LEU A 210 -2.89 -4.23 19.66
CA LEU A 210 -3.76 -3.25 20.29
C LEU A 210 -4.69 -2.58 19.27
N SER A 211 -4.14 -2.15 18.13
CA SER A 211 -4.93 -1.52 17.05
C SER A 211 -5.98 -2.46 16.49
N TYR A 212 -5.63 -3.73 16.30
CA TYR A 212 -6.55 -4.76 15.84
C TYR A 212 -7.69 -5.00 16.84
N CYS A 213 -7.38 -5.18 18.13
CA CYS A 213 -8.39 -5.35 19.17
C CYS A 213 -9.32 -4.14 19.26
N GLN A 214 -8.79 -2.92 19.22
CA GLN A 214 -9.60 -1.70 19.23
C GLN A 214 -10.53 -1.59 18.02
N ALA A 215 -10.08 -2.03 16.84
CA ALA A 215 -10.91 -2.07 15.65
C ALA A 215 -12.09 -3.05 15.82
N LEU A 216 -11.84 -4.25 16.36
CA LEU A 216 -12.86 -5.25 16.63
C LEU A 216 -13.86 -4.79 17.70
N GLU A 217 -13.38 -4.20 18.79
CA GLU A 217 -14.21 -3.63 19.85
C GLU A 217 -15.14 -2.55 19.29
N LYS A 218 -14.62 -1.68 18.45
CA LYS A 218 -15.42 -0.63 17.79
C LYS A 218 -16.46 -1.21 16.82
N LEU A 219 -16.10 -2.22 16.04
CA LEU A 219 -17.01 -2.90 15.11
C LEU A 219 -18.12 -3.66 15.83
N SER A 220 -17.81 -4.33 16.94
CA SER A 220 -18.78 -5.10 17.72
C SER A 220 -19.68 -4.22 18.59
N GLY A 221 -19.34 -2.94 18.79
CA GLY A 221 -20.07 -2.04 19.67
C GLY A 221 -19.97 -2.40 21.16
N GLN A 222 -19.00 -3.24 21.55
CA GLN A 222 -18.81 -3.68 22.93
C GLN A 222 -18.25 -2.55 23.80
N ASN A 223 -18.82 -2.43 25.01
CA ASN A 223 -18.24 -1.55 26.05
C ASN A 223 -17.01 -2.22 26.66
N VAL A 224 -15.86 -1.69 26.35
CA VAL A 224 -14.59 -2.19 26.90
C VAL A 224 -14.38 -1.62 28.29
N PRO A 225 -14.05 -2.47 29.33
CA PRO A 225 -13.72 -1.98 30.65
C PRO A 225 -12.54 -1.00 30.59
N ARG A 226 -12.59 0.07 31.38
CA ARG A 226 -11.44 0.94 31.55
C ARG A 226 -10.30 0.16 32.22
N ARG A 227 -9.16 0.12 31.57
CA ARG A 227 -7.91 -0.45 32.07
C ARG A 227 -7.12 0.56 32.86
#